data_9eeb545c6f9dac4bc0ae1732c004aa2a
#
_entry.id   9eeb545c6f9dac4bc0ae1732c004aa2a
#
_cell.length_a   1.000
_cell.length_b   1.000
_cell.length_c   1.000
_cell.angle_alpha   90.00
_cell.angle_beta   90.00
_cell.angle_gamma   90.00
#
_symmetry.space_group_name_H-M   'P 1'
#
loop_
_entity.id
_entity.type
_entity.pdbx_description
1 polymer ?
#
loop_
_entity_poly.entity_id
_entity_poly.type
_entity_poly.pdbx_seq_one_letter_code
_entity_poly.pdbx_strand_id
1 'polypeptide(L)'
;MGESVQKPLLYYRNNIDTTLSLLECMQKYQVNNIIFSSSATVYGEENPVPYTEEMKRGTCTNPYGWTKVMMEQILEDAAKANEALSVILLRYFNPIGAHESGKIGEDPQGIPNNLMPYVAQVAVGRRDKLTIFGQDYDTPDGTCRRDYIHVVDLAKGHVKAIEYILAHDCVEVFNLGTGTPYSVTEIVETFEKVNNVPVPHVYGPRRAGDLPESYANADKALRVLGWKTEKSLADMCRDTWNWQKNNPNGYQK
;
A
#
# COMPACT_ATOMS: atom_id res chain seq x y z
N MET A 1 5.92 -7.15 -5.45
CA MET A 1 7.17 -7.62 -4.81
C MET A 1 7.85 -8.73 -5.61
N GLY A 2 7.20 -9.83 -5.96
CA GLY A 2 7.82 -10.96 -6.67
C GLY A 2 8.51 -10.60 -8.00
N GLU A 3 7.90 -9.73 -8.82
CA GLU A 3 8.52 -9.29 -10.08
C GLU A 3 9.83 -8.51 -9.85
N SER A 4 9.94 -7.73 -8.78
CA SER A 4 11.18 -6.98 -8.49
C SER A 4 12.38 -7.89 -8.22
N VAL A 5 12.14 -9.09 -7.65
CA VAL A 5 13.18 -10.09 -7.46
C VAL A 5 13.64 -10.68 -8.80
N GLN A 6 12.73 -10.86 -9.75
CA GLN A 6 13.04 -11.39 -11.08
C GLN A 6 13.67 -10.35 -12.00
N LYS A 7 13.30 -9.06 -11.84
CA LYS A 7 13.73 -7.95 -12.70
C LYS A 7 14.28 -6.76 -11.89
N PRO A 8 15.31 -6.97 -11.03
CA PRO A 8 15.75 -5.92 -10.09
C PRO A 8 16.21 -4.64 -10.79
N LEU A 9 16.98 -4.75 -11.86
CA LEU A 9 17.49 -3.58 -12.59
C LEU A 9 16.38 -2.72 -13.20
N LEU A 10 15.27 -3.33 -13.64
CA LEU A 10 14.10 -2.61 -14.13
C LEU A 10 13.49 -1.75 -13.02
N TYR A 11 13.35 -2.31 -11.81
CA TYR A 11 12.80 -1.59 -10.66
C TYR A 11 13.71 -0.44 -10.21
N TYR A 12 15.02 -0.68 -10.12
CA TYR A 12 15.97 0.38 -9.76
C TYR A 12 15.93 1.51 -10.79
N ARG A 13 16.04 1.21 -12.07
CA ARG A 13 15.98 2.24 -13.12
C ARG A 13 14.67 3.00 -13.10
N ASN A 14 13.53 2.31 -13.19
CA ASN A 14 12.24 3.00 -13.25
C ASN A 14 12.00 3.89 -12.03
N ASN A 15 12.35 3.43 -10.83
CA ASN A 15 12.04 4.16 -9.61
C ASN A 15 13.07 5.25 -9.32
N ILE A 16 14.37 4.93 -9.38
CA ILE A 16 15.43 5.90 -9.03
C ILE A 16 15.58 6.95 -10.12
N ASP A 17 15.74 6.55 -11.40
CA ASP A 17 15.94 7.49 -12.49
C ASP A 17 14.74 8.44 -12.63
N THR A 18 13.50 7.94 -12.45
CA THR A 18 12.30 8.78 -12.46
C THR A 18 12.31 9.80 -11.31
N THR A 19 12.71 9.39 -10.10
CA THR A 19 12.79 10.29 -8.95
C THR A 19 13.84 11.37 -9.17
N LEU A 20 15.01 11.02 -9.66
CA LEU A 20 16.08 11.98 -9.97
C LEU A 20 15.64 12.96 -11.04
N SER A 21 15.11 12.48 -12.15
CA SER A 21 14.60 13.33 -13.25
C SER A 21 13.49 14.28 -12.79
N LEU A 22 12.59 13.81 -11.90
CA LEU A 22 11.55 14.66 -11.32
C LEU A 22 12.16 15.77 -10.47
N LEU A 23 13.12 15.46 -9.58
CA LEU A 23 13.79 16.45 -8.74
C LEU A 23 14.57 17.48 -9.56
N GLU A 24 15.26 17.06 -10.62
CA GLU A 24 15.94 17.97 -11.56
C GLU A 24 14.94 18.92 -12.25
N CYS A 25 13.78 18.40 -12.68
CA CYS A 25 12.70 19.22 -13.24
C CYS A 25 12.12 20.18 -12.19
N MET A 26 11.87 19.72 -10.98
CA MET A 26 11.37 20.54 -9.89
C MET A 26 12.32 21.70 -9.60
N GLN A 27 13.62 21.42 -9.50
CA GLN A 27 14.65 22.45 -9.30
C GLN A 27 14.66 23.47 -10.45
N LYS A 28 14.63 22.98 -11.70
CA LYS A 28 14.63 23.83 -12.90
C LYS A 28 13.42 24.77 -12.97
N TYR A 29 12.25 24.28 -12.57
CA TYR A 29 10.98 25.03 -12.65
C TYR A 29 10.54 25.64 -11.32
N GLN A 30 11.40 25.59 -10.29
CA GLN A 30 11.14 26.14 -8.94
C GLN A 30 9.86 25.59 -8.31
N VAL A 31 9.61 24.30 -8.48
CA VAL A 31 8.54 23.57 -7.78
C VAL A 31 9.13 23.01 -6.49
N ASN A 32 8.67 23.50 -5.35
CA ASN A 32 9.32 23.27 -4.06
C ASN A 32 8.57 22.30 -3.13
N ASN A 33 7.47 21.71 -3.56
CA ASN A 33 6.69 20.79 -2.73
C ASN A 33 6.57 19.43 -3.40
N ILE A 34 6.88 18.37 -2.66
CA ILE A 34 6.70 17.00 -3.14
C ILE A 34 6.08 16.12 -2.06
N ILE A 35 5.07 15.35 -2.44
CA ILE A 35 4.51 14.28 -1.63
C ILE A 35 4.86 12.96 -2.30
N PHE A 36 5.61 12.13 -1.58
CA PHE A 36 6.11 10.87 -2.08
C PHE A 36 5.31 9.69 -1.54
N SER A 37 4.75 8.92 -2.45
CA SER A 37 4.10 7.64 -2.15
C SER A 37 5.15 6.59 -1.78
N SER A 38 5.50 6.54 -0.49
CA SER A 38 6.40 5.53 0.07
C SER A 38 5.62 4.25 0.44
N SER A 39 6.20 3.39 1.23
CA SER A 39 5.62 2.09 1.58
C SER A 39 6.06 1.63 2.96
N ALA A 40 5.20 0.91 3.67
CA ALA A 40 5.55 0.23 4.92
C ALA A 40 6.71 -0.78 4.76
N THR A 41 7.04 -1.21 3.54
CA THR A 41 8.19 -2.09 3.29
C THR A 41 9.53 -1.49 3.72
N VAL A 42 9.62 -0.16 3.87
CA VAL A 42 10.83 0.52 4.35
C VAL A 42 11.19 0.20 5.80
N TYR A 43 10.24 -0.30 6.58
CA TYR A 43 10.50 -0.72 7.97
C TYR A 43 11.31 -2.02 8.08
N GLY A 44 11.35 -2.83 7.01
CA GLY A 44 12.08 -4.10 7.04
C GLY A 44 11.45 -5.13 7.95
N GLU A 45 12.24 -6.15 8.32
CA GLU A 45 11.81 -7.27 9.15
C GLU A 45 12.20 -7.10 10.63
N GLU A 46 13.15 -6.21 10.94
CA GLU A 46 13.73 -6.08 12.27
C GLU A 46 12.87 -5.24 13.23
N ASN A 47 12.04 -4.36 12.69
CA ASN A 47 11.22 -3.48 13.51
C ASN A 47 10.00 -4.22 14.07
N PRO A 48 9.68 -4.03 15.36
CA PRO A 48 8.46 -4.58 15.95
C PRO A 48 7.21 -3.85 15.44
N VAL A 49 6.08 -4.54 15.42
CA VAL A 49 4.78 -3.94 15.13
C VAL A 49 4.11 -3.45 16.43
N PRO A 50 3.26 -2.41 16.40
CA PRO A 50 2.92 -1.55 15.24
C PRO A 50 4.07 -0.63 14.82
N TYR A 51 4.23 -0.41 13.51
CA TYR A 51 5.27 0.48 12.99
C TYR A 51 4.97 1.94 13.28
N THR A 52 5.96 2.68 13.78
CA THR A 52 5.93 4.14 13.99
C THR A 52 6.94 4.85 13.09
N GLU A 53 6.73 6.13 12.81
CA GLU A 53 7.56 6.91 11.91
C GLU A 53 8.99 7.15 12.41
N GLU A 54 9.18 7.08 13.74
CA GLU A 54 10.49 7.22 14.41
C GLU A 54 11.40 5.99 14.24
N MET A 55 10.82 4.87 13.82
CA MET A 55 11.58 3.64 13.59
C MET A 55 12.52 3.82 12.40
N LYS A 56 13.74 3.30 12.56
CA LYS A 56 14.73 3.33 11.47
C LYS A 56 14.24 2.49 10.29
N ARG A 57 14.60 2.92 9.08
CA ARG A 57 14.45 2.08 7.91
C ARG A 57 15.25 0.79 8.10
N GLY A 58 14.59 -0.36 7.95
CA GLY A 58 15.17 -1.67 8.16
C GLY A 58 15.73 -2.29 6.89
N THR A 59 16.11 -3.56 6.99
CA THR A 59 16.59 -4.34 5.86
C THR A 59 15.42 -4.84 5.02
N CYS A 60 15.34 -4.37 3.78
CA CYS A 60 14.29 -4.80 2.87
C CYS A 60 14.60 -6.18 2.26
N THR A 61 13.57 -7.02 2.17
CA THR A 61 13.67 -8.39 1.63
C THR A 61 13.64 -8.48 0.12
N ASN A 62 13.40 -7.36 -0.56
CA ASN A 62 13.24 -7.34 -2.02
C ASN A 62 13.65 -5.99 -2.64
N PRO A 63 14.00 -5.97 -3.94
CA PRO A 63 14.43 -4.76 -4.65
C PRO A 63 13.41 -3.62 -4.64
N TYR A 64 12.09 -3.92 -4.68
CA TYR A 64 11.07 -2.88 -4.58
C TYR A 64 11.17 -2.10 -3.26
N GLY A 65 11.28 -2.82 -2.12
CA GLY A 65 11.47 -2.18 -0.82
C GLY A 65 12.73 -1.32 -0.78
N TRP A 66 13.84 -1.83 -1.30
CA TRP A 66 15.09 -1.06 -1.39
C TRP A 66 14.95 0.19 -2.25
N THR A 67 14.21 0.16 -3.36
CA THR A 67 13.98 1.40 -4.14
C THR A 67 13.22 2.44 -3.32
N LYS A 68 12.24 2.03 -2.47
CA LYS A 68 11.52 2.97 -1.60
C LYS A 68 12.43 3.58 -0.54
N VAL A 69 13.27 2.79 0.10
CA VAL A 69 14.29 3.28 1.07
C VAL A 69 15.24 4.28 0.41
N MET A 70 15.77 3.95 -0.77
CA MET A 70 16.68 4.83 -1.51
C MET A 70 16.02 6.12 -1.94
N MET A 71 14.77 6.07 -2.42
CA MET A 71 14.03 7.27 -2.81
C MET A 71 13.71 8.18 -1.62
N GLU A 72 13.34 7.62 -0.45
CA GLU A 72 13.22 8.42 0.78
C GLU A 72 14.53 9.13 1.11
N GLN A 73 15.67 8.42 1.05
CA GLN A 73 16.98 9.01 1.33
C GLN A 73 17.35 10.11 0.34
N ILE A 74 17.13 9.89 -0.97
CA ILE A 74 17.39 10.89 -2.02
C ILE A 74 16.56 12.16 -1.76
N LEU A 75 15.29 12.02 -1.43
CA LEU A 75 14.40 13.16 -1.14
C LEU A 75 14.83 13.94 0.11
N GLU A 76 15.21 13.25 1.18
CA GLU A 76 15.72 13.87 2.39
C GLU A 76 17.04 14.61 2.14
N ASP A 77 17.95 14.03 1.37
CA ASP A 77 19.24 14.67 1.05
C ASP A 77 19.06 15.86 0.10
N ALA A 78 18.13 15.78 -0.86
CA ALA A 78 17.76 16.90 -1.72
C ALA A 78 17.15 18.06 -0.91
N ALA A 79 16.29 17.78 0.06
CA ALA A 79 15.73 18.79 0.95
C ALA A 79 16.78 19.43 1.87
N LYS A 80 17.74 18.66 2.38
CA LYS A 80 18.86 19.22 3.15
C LYS A 80 19.76 20.17 2.33
N ALA A 81 19.91 19.87 1.04
CA ALA A 81 20.71 20.69 0.13
C ALA A 81 19.97 21.91 -0.39
N ASN A 82 18.65 21.92 -0.36
CA ASN A 82 17.78 22.99 -0.79
C ASN A 82 16.68 23.25 0.24
N GLU A 83 16.90 24.22 1.12
CA GLU A 83 15.98 24.57 2.22
C GLU A 83 14.56 24.99 1.74
N ALA A 84 14.42 25.36 0.47
CA ALA A 84 13.12 25.68 -0.11
C ALA A 84 12.31 24.42 -0.48
N LEU A 85 12.95 23.24 -0.53
CA LEU A 85 12.27 21.99 -0.91
C LEU A 85 11.60 21.36 0.32
N SER A 86 10.27 21.33 0.30
CA SER A 86 9.46 20.61 1.28
C SER A 86 9.11 19.21 0.78
N VAL A 87 9.20 18.22 1.67
CA VAL A 87 8.98 16.80 1.36
C VAL A 87 8.04 16.16 2.38
N ILE A 88 7.03 15.47 1.91
CA ILE A 88 6.23 14.57 2.74
C ILE A 88 6.36 13.14 2.20
N LEU A 89 6.75 12.23 3.08
CA LEU A 89 6.85 10.79 2.80
C LEU A 89 5.63 10.08 3.38
N LEU A 90 4.76 9.54 2.55
CA LEU A 90 3.59 8.79 2.98
C LEU A 90 3.89 7.29 2.92
N ARG A 91 4.13 6.68 4.08
CA ARG A 91 4.34 5.23 4.23
C ARG A 91 2.99 4.55 4.41
N TYR A 92 2.40 4.09 3.32
CA TYR A 92 1.13 3.39 3.41
C TYR A 92 1.28 1.86 3.29
N PHE A 93 0.28 1.18 3.80
CA PHE A 93 0.25 -0.26 3.97
C PHE A 93 -0.40 -0.92 2.75
N ASN A 94 -1.44 -1.71 2.90
CA ASN A 94 -2.03 -2.47 1.81
C ASN A 94 -3.32 -1.80 1.31
N PRO A 95 -3.26 -0.92 0.27
CA PRO A 95 -4.47 -0.31 -0.25
C PRO A 95 -5.34 -1.37 -0.94
N ILE A 96 -6.63 -1.36 -0.60
CA ILE A 96 -7.67 -2.18 -1.19
C ILE A 96 -8.97 -1.38 -1.31
N GLY A 97 -10.01 -1.98 -1.85
CA GLY A 97 -11.26 -1.27 -2.10
C GLY A 97 -11.28 -0.61 -3.48
N ALA A 98 -12.38 0.05 -3.74
CA ALA A 98 -12.62 0.80 -4.95
C ALA A 98 -13.48 2.03 -4.61
N HIS A 99 -13.71 2.93 -5.57
CA HIS A 99 -14.66 4.01 -5.35
C HIS A 99 -16.09 3.46 -5.30
N GLU A 100 -16.89 3.92 -4.36
CA GLU A 100 -18.28 3.45 -4.11
C GLU A 100 -19.18 3.52 -5.34
N SER A 101 -18.88 4.42 -6.29
CA SER A 101 -19.62 4.53 -7.55
C SER A 101 -19.48 3.30 -8.48
N GLY A 102 -18.52 2.39 -8.22
CA GLY A 102 -18.21 1.27 -9.09
C GLY A 102 -17.61 1.67 -10.46
N LYS A 103 -17.15 2.93 -10.62
CA LYS A 103 -16.56 3.44 -11.86
C LYS A 103 -15.03 3.44 -11.84
N ILE A 104 -14.43 3.46 -10.64
CA ILE A 104 -12.97 3.47 -10.44
C ILE A 104 -12.62 2.29 -9.54
N GLY A 105 -11.69 1.47 -9.99
CA GLY A 105 -11.20 0.31 -9.24
C GLY A 105 -9.86 -0.21 -9.81
N GLU A 106 -9.34 -1.27 -9.21
CA GLU A 106 -8.05 -1.84 -9.59
C GLU A 106 -8.22 -2.84 -10.75
N ASP A 107 -7.52 -2.60 -11.85
CA ASP A 107 -7.49 -3.46 -13.04
C ASP A 107 -6.05 -3.84 -13.39
N PRO A 108 -5.43 -4.78 -12.66
CA PRO A 108 -4.06 -5.19 -12.90
C PRO A 108 -3.92 -5.91 -14.24
N GLN A 109 -2.85 -5.57 -14.97
CA GLN A 109 -2.50 -6.27 -16.20
C GLN A 109 -1.90 -7.65 -15.86
N GLY A 110 -2.49 -8.71 -16.39
CA GLY A 110 -2.04 -10.08 -16.15
C GLY A 110 -2.55 -10.68 -14.82
N ILE A 111 -1.69 -11.45 -14.15
CA ILE A 111 -2.03 -12.09 -12.88
C ILE A 111 -1.86 -11.06 -11.74
N PRO A 112 -2.91 -10.80 -10.92
CA PRO A 112 -2.78 -9.90 -9.79
C PRO A 112 -1.72 -10.35 -8.79
N ASN A 113 -0.86 -9.41 -8.37
CA ASN A 113 0.11 -9.65 -7.30
C ASN A 113 -0.47 -9.35 -5.90
N ASN A 114 -1.54 -8.55 -5.85
CA ASN A 114 -2.22 -8.17 -4.61
C ASN A 114 -3.40 -9.09 -4.32
N LEU A 115 -3.72 -9.26 -3.03
CA LEU A 115 -4.77 -10.17 -2.56
C LEU A 115 -6.14 -9.78 -3.09
N MET A 116 -6.58 -8.54 -2.87
CA MET A 116 -7.97 -8.14 -3.13
C MET A 116 -8.39 -8.24 -4.60
N PRO A 117 -7.60 -7.79 -5.60
CA PRO A 117 -7.96 -8.01 -6.99
C PRO A 117 -7.96 -9.50 -7.38
N TYR A 118 -7.12 -10.33 -6.74
CA TYR A 118 -7.16 -11.78 -6.96
C TYR A 118 -8.47 -12.38 -6.43
N VAL A 119 -8.87 -12.04 -5.20
CA VAL A 119 -10.15 -12.42 -4.58
C VAL A 119 -11.32 -12.03 -5.47
N ALA A 120 -11.35 -10.78 -5.93
CA ALA A 120 -12.40 -10.28 -6.80
C ALA A 120 -12.46 -11.00 -8.16
N GLN A 121 -11.30 -11.34 -8.75
CA GLN A 121 -11.23 -12.13 -9.99
C GLN A 121 -11.68 -13.58 -9.81
N VAL A 122 -11.47 -14.18 -8.64
CA VAL A 122 -12.04 -15.51 -8.31
C VAL A 122 -13.55 -15.41 -8.16
N ALA A 123 -14.03 -14.43 -7.40
CA ALA A 123 -15.46 -14.24 -7.16
C ALA A 123 -16.28 -14.00 -8.45
N VAL A 124 -15.70 -13.30 -9.44
CA VAL A 124 -16.36 -13.05 -10.74
C VAL A 124 -16.16 -14.18 -11.76
N GLY A 125 -15.44 -15.25 -11.39
CA GLY A 125 -15.20 -16.44 -12.24
C GLY A 125 -14.09 -16.30 -13.28
N ARG A 126 -13.24 -15.26 -13.18
CA ARG A 126 -12.05 -15.14 -14.05
C ARG A 126 -10.93 -16.11 -13.66
N ARG A 127 -10.98 -16.62 -12.42
CA ARG A 127 -10.02 -17.58 -11.85
C ARG A 127 -10.77 -18.65 -11.08
N ASP A 128 -10.23 -19.85 -11.09
CA ASP A 128 -10.88 -20.99 -10.47
C ASP A 128 -10.86 -20.92 -8.93
N LYS A 129 -9.73 -20.50 -8.34
CA LYS A 129 -9.54 -20.47 -6.89
C LYS A 129 -8.40 -19.55 -6.47
N LEU A 130 -8.46 -19.12 -5.21
CA LEU A 130 -7.38 -18.43 -4.51
C LEU A 130 -6.46 -19.45 -3.82
N THR A 131 -5.15 -19.18 -3.79
CA THR A 131 -4.22 -19.86 -2.88
C THR A 131 -3.87 -18.94 -1.71
N ILE A 132 -4.24 -19.34 -0.50
CA ILE A 132 -3.82 -18.71 0.76
C ILE A 132 -2.47 -19.31 1.15
N PHE A 133 -1.44 -18.48 1.30
CA PHE A 133 -0.08 -18.94 1.53
C PHE A 133 0.26 -18.96 3.03
N GLY A 134 0.50 -20.18 3.57
CA GLY A 134 0.78 -20.43 4.97
C GLY A 134 -0.49 -20.59 5.81
N GLN A 135 -0.45 -21.57 6.73
CA GLN A 135 -1.47 -21.82 7.77
C GLN A 135 -0.86 -21.99 9.15
N ASP A 136 0.41 -21.70 9.28
CA ASP A 136 1.23 -22.01 10.45
C ASP A 136 1.99 -20.79 10.97
N TYR A 137 1.54 -19.56 10.59
CA TYR A 137 2.04 -18.33 11.21
C TYR A 137 1.56 -18.23 12.66
N ASP A 138 2.34 -17.56 13.49
CA ASP A 138 1.94 -17.24 14.87
C ASP A 138 0.93 -16.08 14.87
N THR A 139 -0.29 -16.42 14.47
CA THR A 139 -1.46 -15.53 14.31
C THR A 139 -2.73 -16.31 14.67
N PRO A 140 -3.84 -15.66 14.99
CA PRO A 140 -5.04 -16.35 15.49
C PRO A 140 -5.59 -17.46 14.59
N ASP A 141 -5.48 -17.32 13.26
CA ASP A 141 -5.96 -18.30 12.28
C ASP A 141 -4.84 -18.97 11.46
N GLY A 142 -3.58 -18.70 11.83
CA GLY A 142 -2.40 -19.25 11.16
C GLY A 142 -2.05 -18.59 9.84
N THR A 143 -2.84 -17.62 9.33
CA THR A 143 -2.52 -16.88 8.11
C THR A 143 -1.91 -15.51 8.42
N CYS A 144 -1.11 -14.95 7.51
CA CYS A 144 -0.45 -13.67 7.77
C CYS A 144 -1.46 -12.52 7.84
N ARG A 145 -1.15 -11.53 8.70
CA ARG A 145 -2.00 -10.36 8.96
C ARG A 145 -1.37 -9.08 8.40
N ARG A 146 -2.18 -8.26 7.76
CA ARG A 146 -1.76 -6.99 7.15
C ARG A 146 -2.75 -5.87 7.50
N ASP A 147 -2.23 -4.66 7.56
CA ASP A 147 -3.05 -3.46 7.65
C ASP A 147 -3.58 -3.12 6.25
N TYR A 148 -4.88 -3.31 6.06
CA TYR A 148 -5.56 -2.97 4.81
C TYR A 148 -6.24 -1.61 4.96
N ILE A 149 -5.97 -0.72 4.01
CA ILE A 149 -6.54 0.63 3.99
C ILE A 149 -7.42 0.81 2.75
N HIS A 150 -8.58 1.43 2.93
CA HIS A 150 -9.44 1.74 1.80
C HIS A 150 -8.79 2.80 0.89
N VAL A 151 -8.79 2.56 -0.42
CA VAL A 151 -8.14 3.44 -1.39
C VAL A 151 -8.65 4.89 -1.34
N VAL A 152 -9.94 5.11 -0.99
CA VAL A 152 -10.51 6.46 -0.80
C VAL A 152 -9.95 7.14 0.44
N ASP A 153 -9.77 6.40 1.55
CA ASP A 153 -9.14 6.97 2.75
C ASP A 153 -7.68 7.30 2.50
N LEU A 154 -6.97 6.45 1.76
CA LEU A 154 -5.60 6.74 1.31
C LEU A 154 -5.54 8.01 0.44
N ALA A 155 -6.48 8.17 -0.51
CA ALA A 155 -6.56 9.38 -1.33
C ALA A 155 -6.82 10.64 -0.48
N LYS A 156 -7.73 10.56 0.51
CA LYS A 156 -7.96 11.63 1.49
C LYS A 156 -6.69 11.97 2.27
N GLY A 157 -5.87 10.95 2.62
CA GLY A 157 -4.56 11.15 3.27
C GLY A 157 -3.61 11.97 2.41
N HIS A 158 -3.56 11.73 1.10
CA HIS A 158 -2.78 12.56 0.17
C HIS A 158 -3.30 14.00 0.11
N VAL A 159 -4.62 14.20 0.08
CA VAL A 159 -5.21 15.56 0.11
C VAL A 159 -4.81 16.29 1.39
N LYS A 160 -4.89 15.64 2.55
CA LYS A 160 -4.45 16.22 3.83
C LYS A 160 -2.96 16.54 3.87
N ALA A 161 -2.13 15.72 3.26
CA ALA A 161 -0.71 15.99 3.10
C ALA A 161 -0.46 17.21 2.19
N ILE A 162 -1.25 17.39 1.11
CA ILE A 162 -1.19 18.59 0.24
C ILE A 162 -1.57 19.84 1.05
N GLU A 163 -2.67 19.82 1.79
CA GLU A 163 -3.10 20.94 2.63
C GLU A 163 -1.98 21.33 3.63
N TYR A 164 -1.32 20.34 4.22
CA TYR A 164 -0.24 20.55 5.20
C TYR A 164 1.02 21.13 4.57
N ILE A 165 1.53 20.53 3.47
CA ILE A 165 2.78 20.98 2.84
C ILE A 165 2.69 22.38 2.21
N LEU A 166 1.48 22.80 1.81
CA LEU A 166 1.27 24.16 1.29
C LEU A 166 1.27 25.24 2.39
N ALA A 167 1.15 24.84 3.66
CA ALA A 167 1.12 25.73 4.81
C ALA A 167 2.41 25.66 5.67
N HIS A 168 3.29 24.69 5.40
CA HIS A 168 4.46 24.43 6.24
C HIS A 168 5.66 24.02 5.39
N ASP A 169 6.78 24.68 5.58
CA ASP A 169 8.07 24.21 5.07
C ASP A 169 8.52 23.03 5.94
N CYS A 170 8.62 21.84 5.36
CA CYS A 170 8.85 20.62 6.15
C CYS A 170 9.52 19.48 5.39
N VAL A 171 10.18 18.60 6.15
CA VAL A 171 10.48 17.23 5.74
C VAL A 171 9.81 16.32 6.76
N GLU A 172 8.71 15.69 6.38
CA GLU A 172 7.85 14.94 7.27
C GLU A 172 7.54 13.54 6.76
N VAL A 173 7.33 12.61 7.69
CA VAL A 173 6.94 11.23 7.41
C VAL A 173 5.63 10.94 8.10
N PHE A 174 4.69 10.30 7.40
CA PHE A 174 3.42 9.85 7.97
C PHE A 174 3.09 8.42 7.57
N ASN A 175 2.69 7.61 8.55
CA ASN A 175 2.06 6.33 8.30
C ASN A 175 0.59 6.52 7.91
N LEU A 176 0.17 5.91 6.82
CA LEU A 176 -1.23 5.85 6.42
C LEU A 176 -1.70 4.40 6.47
N GLY A 177 -2.35 4.04 7.57
CA GLY A 177 -2.92 2.72 7.85
C GLY A 177 -4.11 2.84 8.77
N THR A 178 -4.76 1.71 9.04
CA THR A 178 -5.91 1.63 9.95
C THR A 178 -5.49 1.38 11.40
N GLY A 179 -4.26 0.87 11.60
CA GLY A 179 -3.80 0.37 12.89
C GLY A 179 -4.41 -0.98 13.30
N THR A 180 -5.22 -1.57 12.43
CA THR A 180 -5.88 -2.84 12.68
C THR A 180 -5.50 -3.85 11.59
N PRO A 181 -4.68 -4.86 11.92
CA PRO A 181 -4.31 -5.87 10.95
C PRO A 181 -5.42 -6.92 10.80
N TYR A 182 -5.71 -7.31 9.56
CA TYR A 182 -6.61 -8.40 9.21
C TYR A 182 -5.83 -9.55 8.56
N SER A 183 -6.24 -10.77 8.84
CA SER A 183 -5.67 -11.96 8.22
C SER A 183 -6.19 -12.16 6.79
N VAL A 184 -5.49 -13.00 6.02
CA VAL A 184 -5.95 -13.35 4.67
C VAL A 184 -7.29 -14.07 4.72
N THR A 185 -7.51 -14.95 5.71
CA THR A 185 -8.77 -15.66 5.93
C THR A 185 -9.90 -14.68 6.28
N GLU A 186 -9.67 -13.75 7.21
CA GLU A 186 -10.65 -12.69 7.56
C GLU A 186 -11.07 -11.85 6.34
N ILE A 187 -10.15 -11.56 5.43
CA ILE A 187 -10.46 -10.85 4.18
C ILE A 187 -11.40 -11.68 3.30
N VAL A 188 -11.08 -12.97 3.10
CA VAL A 188 -11.89 -13.86 2.25
C VAL A 188 -13.30 -14.05 2.83
N GLU A 189 -13.39 -14.39 4.11
CA GLU A 189 -14.67 -14.58 4.81
C GLU A 189 -15.53 -13.31 4.81
N THR A 190 -14.90 -12.15 5.06
CA THR A 190 -15.62 -10.87 5.01
C THR A 190 -16.12 -10.57 3.61
N PHE A 191 -15.29 -10.82 2.58
CA PHE A 191 -15.68 -10.61 1.18
C PHE A 191 -16.87 -11.48 0.79
N GLU A 192 -16.84 -12.77 1.12
CA GLU A 192 -17.94 -13.71 0.87
C GLU A 192 -19.23 -13.29 1.58
N LYS A 193 -19.13 -12.98 2.88
CA LYS A 193 -20.26 -12.63 3.71
C LYS A 193 -20.95 -11.32 3.24
N VAL A 194 -20.16 -10.28 2.98
CA VAL A 194 -20.69 -8.95 2.63
C VAL A 194 -21.33 -8.93 1.24
N ASN A 195 -20.76 -9.72 0.30
CA ASN A 195 -21.17 -9.71 -1.10
C ASN A 195 -22.08 -10.88 -1.47
N ASN A 196 -22.26 -11.84 -0.56
CA ASN A 196 -22.99 -13.08 -0.79
C ASN A 196 -22.51 -13.82 -2.06
N VAL A 197 -21.18 -13.94 -2.19
CA VAL A 197 -20.55 -14.60 -3.34
C VAL A 197 -19.39 -15.48 -2.84
N PRO A 198 -19.25 -16.74 -3.35
CA PRO A 198 -18.18 -17.62 -2.91
C PRO A 198 -16.82 -17.20 -3.48
N VAL A 199 -15.77 -17.44 -2.71
CA VAL A 199 -14.37 -17.31 -3.11
C VAL A 199 -13.67 -18.65 -2.88
N PRO A 200 -13.79 -19.62 -3.81
CA PRO A 200 -13.10 -20.89 -3.70
C PRO A 200 -11.62 -20.71 -3.42
N HIS A 201 -11.10 -21.37 -2.40
CA HIS A 201 -9.69 -21.23 -2.03
C HIS A 201 -9.07 -22.55 -1.53
N VAL A 202 -7.76 -22.60 -1.57
CA VAL A 202 -6.93 -23.68 -1.02
C VAL A 202 -5.77 -23.06 -0.26
N TYR A 203 -5.21 -23.84 0.66
CA TYR A 203 -4.01 -23.42 1.38
C TYR A 203 -2.76 -23.97 0.70
N GLY A 204 -1.72 -23.16 0.64
CA GLY A 204 -0.40 -23.51 0.12
C GLY A 204 0.71 -23.25 1.13
N PRO A 205 1.97 -23.60 0.82
CA PRO A 205 3.11 -23.32 1.67
C PRO A 205 3.33 -21.81 1.84
N ARG A 206 4.06 -21.41 2.88
CA ARG A 206 4.45 -19.99 3.08
C ARG A 206 5.23 -19.46 1.87
N ARG A 207 5.04 -18.18 1.56
CA ARG A 207 5.92 -17.48 0.63
C ARG A 207 7.17 -17.00 1.36
N ALA A 208 8.31 -17.03 0.68
CA ALA A 208 9.54 -16.48 1.22
C ALA A 208 9.40 -14.96 1.46
N GLY A 209 9.84 -14.49 2.63
CA GLY A 209 9.81 -13.08 3.00
C GLY A 209 8.45 -12.55 3.47
N ASP A 210 7.44 -13.41 3.69
CA ASP A 210 6.20 -12.99 4.32
C ASP A 210 6.36 -12.95 5.86
N LEU A 211 6.04 -11.80 6.44
CA LEU A 211 6.00 -11.59 7.89
C LEU A 211 4.65 -12.08 8.46
N PRO A 212 4.60 -12.57 9.71
CA PRO A 212 3.35 -12.91 10.37
C PRO A 212 2.38 -11.73 10.41
N GLU A 213 2.88 -10.56 10.84
CA GLU A 213 2.08 -9.33 10.95
C GLU A 213 2.82 -8.11 10.41
N SER A 214 2.06 -7.15 9.87
CA SER A 214 2.58 -5.84 9.46
C SER A 214 1.44 -4.82 9.50
N TYR A 215 1.50 -3.84 10.43
CA TYR A 215 0.49 -2.81 10.60
C TYR A 215 1.04 -1.52 11.20
N ALA A 216 0.30 -0.41 10.97
CA ALA A 216 0.68 0.93 11.37
C ALA A 216 0.34 1.27 12.83
N ASN A 217 1.11 2.20 13.39
CA ASN A 217 0.54 3.23 14.26
C ASN A 217 0.33 4.48 13.39
N ALA A 218 -0.88 4.99 13.28
CA ALA A 218 -1.24 6.16 12.48
C ALA A 218 -1.56 7.41 13.33
N ASP A 219 -1.20 7.42 14.61
CA ASP A 219 -1.51 8.52 15.55
C ASP A 219 -0.89 9.85 15.12
N LYS A 220 0.29 9.82 14.48
CA LYS A 220 0.93 11.02 13.95
C LYS A 220 0.08 11.66 12.84
N ALA A 221 -0.44 10.88 11.90
CA ALA A 221 -1.29 11.37 10.83
C ALA A 221 -2.58 11.99 11.39
N LEU A 222 -3.19 11.38 12.41
CA LEU A 222 -4.35 11.97 13.10
C LEU A 222 -4.01 13.29 13.78
N ARG A 223 -2.94 13.32 14.56
CA ARG A 223 -2.57 14.50 15.35
C ARG A 223 -2.12 15.69 14.49
N VAL A 224 -1.37 15.44 13.42
CA VAL A 224 -0.74 16.49 12.61
C VAL A 224 -1.57 16.86 11.38
N LEU A 225 -2.07 15.87 10.65
CA LEU A 225 -2.86 16.10 9.43
C LEU A 225 -4.37 16.17 9.70
N GLY A 226 -4.84 15.79 10.89
CA GLY A 226 -6.26 15.61 11.17
C GLY A 226 -6.89 14.47 10.37
N TRP A 227 -6.07 13.53 9.89
CA TRP A 227 -6.51 12.42 9.05
C TRP A 227 -6.65 11.11 9.84
N LYS A 228 -7.69 10.38 9.54
CA LYS A 228 -7.91 9.01 9.99
C LYS A 228 -8.70 8.22 8.94
N THR A 229 -8.65 6.91 9.01
CA THR A 229 -9.50 6.04 8.21
C THR A 229 -10.95 6.10 8.65
N GLU A 230 -11.87 6.05 7.68
CA GLU A 230 -13.33 6.12 7.89
C GLU A 230 -14.03 4.85 7.40
N LYS A 231 -13.43 4.13 6.46
CA LYS A 231 -14.01 2.94 5.83
C LYS A 231 -13.60 1.66 6.56
N SER A 232 -14.58 0.79 6.77
CA SER A 232 -14.38 -0.54 7.38
C SER A 232 -13.88 -1.57 6.37
N LEU A 233 -13.43 -2.74 6.85
CA LEU A 233 -13.13 -3.90 6.00
C LEU A 233 -14.34 -4.31 5.15
N ALA A 234 -15.56 -4.25 5.72
CA ALA A 234 -16.78 -4.53 4.98
C ALA A 234 -16.99 -3.56 3.81
N ASP A 235 -16.67 -2.27 4.00
CA ASP A 235 -16.73 -1.27 2.92
C ASP A 235 -15.68 -1.58 1.83
N MET A 236 -14.46 -1.91 2.22
CA MET A 236 -13.38 -2.29 1.30
C MET A 236 -13.81 -3.46 0.41
N CYS A 237 -14.38 -4.52 1.01
CA CYS A 237 -14.86 -5.71 0.29
C CYS A 237 -16.05 -5.39 -0.62
N ARG A 238 -17.03 -4.60 -0.13
CA ARG A 238 -18.23 -4.23 -0.89
C ARG A 238 -17.88 -3.37 -2.10
N ASP A 239 -17.07 -2.35 -1.90
CA ASP A 239 -16.73 -1.40 -2.94
C ASP A 239 -15.85 -2.06 -4.02
N THR A 240 -14.93 -2.95 -3.63
CA THR A 240 -14.18 -3.79 -4.58
C THR A 240 -15.11 -4.64 -5.43
N TRP A 241 -16.08 -5.33 -4.79
CA TRP A 241 -17.02 -6.17 -5.53
C TRP A 241 -17.94 -5.36 -6.44
N ASN A 242 -18.39 -4.19 -5.97
CA ASN A 242 -19.18 -3.29 -6.79
C ASN A 242 -18.44 -2.88 -8.08
N TRP A 243 -17.15 -2.59 -7.99
CA TRP A 243 -16.31 -2.37 -9.17
C TRP A 243 -16.21 -3.62 -10.03
N GLN A 244 -15.78 -4.76 -9.46
CA GLN A 244 -15.46 -5.96 -10.23
C GLN A 244 -16.69 -6.55 -10.95
N LYS A 245 -17.86 -6.58 -10.30
CA LYS A 245 -19.10 -7.10 -10.93
C LYS A 245 -19.58 -6.25 -12.10
N ASN A 246 -19.35 -4.93 -12.05
CA ASN A 246 -19.70 -4.00 -13.12
C ASN A 246 -18.63 -3.97 -14.24
N ASN A 247 -17.42 -4.44 -13.94
CA ASN A 247 -16.28 -4.48 -14.86
C ASN A 247 -15.63 -5.88 -14.82
N PRO A 248 -16.34 -6.94 -15.22
CA PRO A 248 -15.86 -8.31 -15.06
C PRO A 248 -14.57 -8.58 -15.82
N ASN A 249 -14.31 -7.85 -16.89
CA ASN A 249 -13.11 -7.95 -17.73
C ASN A 249 -12.16 -6.76 -17.57
N GLY A 250 -12.33 -5.93 -16.54
CA GLY A 250 -11.58 -4.71 -16.34
C GLY A 250 -12.17 -3.50 -17.08
N TYR A 251 -11.40 -2.42 -17.22
CA TYR A 251 -11.83 -1.24 -17.99
C TYR A 251 -12.07 -1.61 -19.45
N GLN A 252 -13.19 -1.17 -20.00
CA GLN A 252 -13.43 -1.28 -21.44
C GLN A 252 -12.41 -0.39 -22.17
N LYS A 253 -11.66 -0.99 -23.09
CA LYS A 253 -10.70 -0.28 -23.95
C LYS A 253 -11.41 0.32 -25.13
#